data_73a28c0fe7808260d4db4caaf20c41a3
#
_entry.id   73a28c0fe7808260d4db4caaf20c41a3
#
_cell.length_a   1.000
_cell.length_b   1.000
_cell.length_c   1.000
_cell.angle_alpha   90.00
_cell.angle_beta   90.00
_cell.angle_gamma   90.00
#
_symmetry.space_group_name_H-M   'P 1'
#
loop_
_entity.id
_entity.type
_entity.pdbx_description
1 polymer ?
#
loop_
_entity_poly.entity_id
_entity_poly.type
_entity_poly.pdbx_seq_one_letter_code
_entity_poly.pdbx_strand_id
1 'polypeptide(L)'
;MMTTVVAIDLGASSGRVLRGVFDGERLAIEECSRFPNGPVAVPGPRRSDASQSGGEAQVAYEWDILALWRGILEGLREAARRGSVDAIGIDTWAVDYGLLDEDGRLIGNPASYRSARCGVGASEVLDRWDSSWLYGHNGLQFQPFNTLFQRVADRGERRADCARTALLIPDLLAYWLTGEARSELTNASTTGLVNATERDWDPE
;
A
#
# COMPACT_ATOMS: atom_id res chain seq x y z
N MET A 1 -19.08 -9.79 27.94
CA MET A 1 -19.16 -10.53 26.65
C MET A 1 -17.73 -10.63 26.11
N MET A 2 -17.26 -11.82 25.77
CA MET A 2 -15.91 -11.95 25.19
C MET A 2 -15.97 -11.60 23.71
N THR A 3 -15.07 -10.71 23.28
CA THR A 3 -14.92 -10.33 21.87
C THR A 3 -13.56 -10.80 21.38
N THR A 4 -13.55 -11.52 20.28
CA THR A 4 -12.32 -12.01 19.65
C THR A 4 -12.04 -11.26 18.36
N VAL A 5 -10.87 -10.68 18.25
CA VAL A 5 -10.43 -9.94 17.07
C VAL A 5 -9.14 -10.53 16.52
N VAL A 6 -8.92 -10.35 15.23
CA VAL A 6 -7.63 -10.66 14.61
C VAL A 6 -7.04 -9.36 14.05
N ALA A 7 -5.79 -9.11 14.37
CA ALA A 7 -5.02 -8.02 13.81
C ALA A 7 -3.98 -8.59 12.83
N ILE A 8 -3.98 -8.06 11.61
CA ILE A 8 -2.94 -8.26 10.59
C ILE A 8 -2.06 -7.01 10.64
N ASP A 9 -0.82 -7.19 11.09
CA ASP A 9 0.16 -6.11 11.26
C ASP A 9 1.34 -6.34 10.31
N LEU A 10 1.42 -5.54 9.26
CA LEU A 10 2.47 -5.61 8.24
C LEU A 10 3.43 -4.44 8.38
N GLY A 11 4.54 -4.67 9.07
CA GLY A 11 5.66 -3.74 9.10
C GLY A 11 6.56 -3.88 7.88
N ALA A 12 7.52 -2.97 7.73
CA ALA A 12 8.45 -2.93 6.57
C ALA A 12 9.42 -4.11 6.48
N SER A 13 9.55 -4.92 7.53
CA SER A 13 10.50 -6.05 7.60
C SER A 13 9.86 -7.38 7.98
N SER A 14 8.66 -7.37 8.53
CA SER A 14 7.92 -8.58 8.91
C SER A 14 6.42 -8.32 8.96
N GLY A 15 5.64 -9.37 8.69
CA GLY A 15 4.21 -9.38 8.94
C GLY A 15 3.87 -10.30 10.10
N ARG A 16 2.77 -10.00 10.80
CA ARG A 16 2.23 -10.80 11.90
C ARG A 16 0.72 -10.91 11.79
N VAL A 17 0.19 -12.04 12.22
CA VAL A 17 -1.24 -12.18 12.49
C VAL A 17 -1.39 -12.48 13.98
N LEU A 18 -2.13 -11.66 14.67
CA LEU A 18 -2.35 -11.69 16.10
C LEU A 18 -3.83 -11.95 16.38
N ARG A 19 -4.12 -12.79 17.36
CA ARG A 19 -5.47 -13.00 17.88
C ARG A 19 -5.59 -12.32 19.24
N GLY A 20 -6.54 -11.43 19.38
CA GLY A 20 -6.87 -10.74 20.63
C GLY A 20 -8.21 -11.22 21.19
N VAL A 21 -8.25 -11.52 22.49
CA VAL A 21 -9.47 -11.84 23.21
C VAL A 21 -9.67 -10.78 24.28
N PHE A 22 -10.77 -10.04 24.18
CA PHE A 22 -11.16 -8.99 25.13
C PHE A 22 -12.34 -9.46 25.96
N ASP A 23 -12.21 -9.46 27.28
CA ASP A 23 -13.25 -9.90 28.22
C ASP A 23 -14.12 -8.76 28.76
N GLY A 24 -13.83 -7.52 28.37
CA GLY A 24 -14.46 -6.29 28.85
C GLY A 24 -13.54 -5.46 29.71
N GLU A 25 -12.47 -6.03 30.26
CA GLU A 25 -11.48 -5.34 31.10
C GLU A 25 -10.05 -5.56 30.60
N ARG A 26 -9.75 -6.75 30.13
CA ARG A 26 -8.40 -7.18 29.72
C ARG A 26 -8.40 -7.68 28.29
N LEU A 27 -7.30 -7.38 27.58
CA LEU A 27 -7.01 -7.89 26.25
C LEU A 27 -5.85 -8.88 26.34
N ALA A 28 -6.14 -10.16 26.07
CA ALA A 28 -5.12 -11.18 25.89
C ALA A 28 -4.75 -11.26 24.40
N ILE A 29 -3.45 -11.23 24.09
CA ILE A 29 -2.96 -11.25 22.69
C ILE A 29 -2.07 -12.46 22.50
N GLU A 30 -2.29 -13.19 21.41
CA GLU A 30 -1.51 -14.34 20.97
C GLU A 30 -1.06 -14.17 19.53
N GLU A 31 0.20 -14.48 19.24
CA GLU A 31 0.69 -14.52 17.86
C GLU A 31 0.24 -15.84 17.19
N CYS A 32 -0.42 -15.72 16.05
CA CYS A 32 -0.85 -16.84 15.23
C CYS A 32 0.16 -17.19 14.15
N SER A 33 0.78 -16.18 13.55
CA SER A 33 1.87 -16.37 12.58
C SER A 33 2.76 -15.14 12.52
N ARG A 34 4.00 -15.37 12.08
CA ARG A 34 4.97 -14.34 11.70
C ARG A 34 5.67 -14.77 10.41
N PHE A 35 5.85 -13.83 9.50
CA PHE A 35 6.47 -14.07 8.22
C PHE A 35 7.33 -12.87 7.81
N PRO A 36 8.37 -13.07 6.97
CA PRO A 36 9.20 -11.98 6.48
C PRO A 36 8.41 -11.04 5.56
N ASN A 37 8.78 -9.78 5.58
CA ASN A 37 8.37 -8.76 4.62
C ASN A 37 9.59 -7.94 4.21
N GLY A 38 9.57 -7.43 3.00
CA GLY A 38 10.59 -6.55 2.46
C GLY A 38 10.43 -6.39 0.95
N PRO A 39 10.89 -5.27 0.40
CA PRO A 39 10.86 -5.09 -1.04
C PRO A 39 11.85 -6.03 -1.72
N VAL A 40 11.43 -6.59 -2.85
CA VAL A 40 12.24 -7.44 -3.70
C VAL A 40 12.85 -6.60 -4.81
N ALA A 41 14.15 -6.73 -5.02
CA ALA A 41 14.84 -6.10 -6.13
C ALA A 41 14.55 -6.87 -7.42
N VAL A 42 14.03 -6.16 -8.42
CA VAL A 42 13.74 -6.72 -9.76
C VAL A 42 14.40 -5.86 -10.84
N PRO A 43 14.66 -6.42 -12.04
CA PRO A 43 15.10 -5.59 -13.17
C PRO A 43 14.06 -4.51 -13.46
N GLY A 44 14.48 -3.26 -13.49
CA GLY A 44 13.62 -2.13 -13.81
C GLY A 44 13.19 -2.11 -15.28
N PRO A 45 12.22 -1.26 -15.64
CA PRO A 45 11.73 -1.15 -17.00
C PRO A 45 12.85 -0.73 -17.97
N ARG A 46 12.90 -1.38 -19.12
CA ARG A 46 13.79 -0.96 -20.21
C ARG A 46 13.17 0.27 -20.88
N ARG A 47 13.79 1.43 -20.72
CA ARG A 47 13.40 2.61 -21.51
C ARG A 47 13.89 2.45 -22.94
N SER A 48 12.99 2.64 -23.90
CA SER A 48 13.29 2.52 -25.35
C SER A 48 14.22 3.63 -25.88
N ASP A 49 14.41 4.68 -25.14
CA ASP A 49 15.21 5.87 -25.47
C ASP A 49 16.62 5.87 -24.84
N ALA A 50 17.06 4.75 -24.28
CA ALA A 50 18.44 4.57 -23.82
C ALA A 50 19.48 4.49 -24.99
N SER A 51 19.39 5.43 -25.94
CA SER A 51 20.38 5.58 -27.00
C SER A 51 21.67 6.28 -26.57
N GLN A 52 21.79 6.68 -25.34
CA GLN A 52 23.00 7.28 -24.81
C GLN A 52 23.38 6.71 -23.45
N SER A 53 24.49 6.05 -23.43
CA SER A 53 25.28 5.47 -22.35
C SER A 53 24.87 4.04 -21.96
N GLY A 54 25.89 3.17 -21.87
CA GLY A 54 25.82 1.79 -21.36
C GLY A 54 25.28 1.73 -19.93
N GLY A 55 23.95 1.92 -19.80
CA GLY A 55 23.26 2.02 -18.55
C GLY A 55 23.17 0.66 -17.88
N GLU A 56 23.70 0.55 -16.69
CA GLU A 56 23.36 -0.51 -15.76
C GLU A 56 21.83 -0.63 -15.71
N ALA A 57 21.33 -1.87 -15.74
CA ALA A 57 19.91 -2.13 -15.63
C ALA A 57 19.41 -1.49 -14.33
N GLN A 58 18.51 -0.51 -14.44
CA GLN A 58 17.92 0.12 -13.26
C GLN A 58 17.24 -0.95 -12.42
N VAL A 59 17.54 -0.97 -11.13
CA VAL A 59 16.88 -1.85 -10.17
C VAL A 59 15.59 -1.17 -9.72
N ALA A 60 14.46 -1.87 -9.87
CA ALA A 60 13.20 -1.51 -9.27
C ALA A 60 13.00 -2.32 -7.98
N TYR A 61 12.24 -1.77 -7.06
CA TYR A 61 11.83 -2.46 -5.83
C TYR A 61 10.33 -2.66 -5.83
N GLU A 62 9.89 -3.89 -5.59
CA GLU A 62 8.47 -4.27 -5.54
C GLU A 62 8.19 -5.05 -4.26
N TRP A 63 6.94 -4.96 -3.78
CA TRP A 63 6.47 -5.79 -2.67
C TRP A 63 5.96 -7.13 -3.22
N ASP A 64 6.43 -8.24 -2.68
CA ASP A 64 5.86 -9.57 -2.99
C ASP A 64 4.52 -9.72 -2.25
N ILE A 65 3.50 -9.03 -2.77
CA ILE A 65 2.17 -8.96 -2.14
C ILE A 65 1.49 -10.33 -2.07
N LEU A 66 1.82 -11.26 -2.99
CA LEU A 66 1.26 -12.61 -2.96
C LEU A 66 1.88 -13.47 -1.86
N ALA A 67 3.19 -13.29 -1.57
CA ALA A 67 3.81 -13.93 -0.42
C ALA A 67 3.22 -13.42 0.90
N LEU A 68 3.00 -12.09 1.01
CA LEU A 68 2.33 -11.50 2.18
C LEU A 68 0.92 -12.05 2.35
N TRP A 69 0.14 -12.12 1.25
CA TRP A 69 -1.21 -12.69 1.27
C TRP A 69 -1.23 -14.13 1.75
N ARG A 70 -0.29 -14.95 1.31
CA ARG A 70 -0.14 -16.34 1.77
C ARG A 70 0.09 -16.39 3.28
N GLY A 71 1.02 -15.59 3.80
CA GLY A 71 1.31 -15.51 5.24
C GLY A 71 0.11 -15.06 6.07
N ILE A 72 -0.67 -14.09 5.55
CA ILE A 72 -1.94 -13.65 6.15
C ILE A 72 -2.94 -14.81 6.22
N LEU A 73 -3.17 -15.50 5.11
CA LEU A 73 -4.12 -16.62 5.08
C LEU A 73 -3.73 -17.78 6.01
N GLU A 74 -2.43 -18.07 6.15
CA GLU A 74 -1.92 -19.04 7.12
C GLU A 74 -2.22 -18.60 8.55
N GLY A 75 -1.95 -17.34 8.88
CA GLY A 75 -2.26 -16.79 10.20
C GLY A 75 -3.75 -16.74 10.51
N LEU A 76 -4.59 -16.38 9.55
CA LEU A 76 -6.05 -16.38 9.71
C LEU A 76 -6.61 -17.79 9.94
N ARG A 77 -6.09 -18.79 9.21
CA ARG A 77 -6.46 -20.21 9.45
C ARG A 77 -6.09 -20.65 10.86
N GLU A 78 -4.90 -20.27 11.34
CA GLU A 78 -4.46 -20.58 12.68
C GLU A 78 -5.33 -19.90 13.75
N ALA A 79 -5.66 -18.62 13.56
CA ALA A 79 -6.58 -17.91 14.43
C ALA A 79 -7.96 -18.57 14.50
N ALA A 80 -8.49 -19.02 13.35
CA ALA A 80 -9.79 -19.69 13.26
C ALA A 80 -9.79 -21.08 13.93
N ARG A 81 -8.67 -21.82 13.94
CA ARG A 81 -8.55 -23.09 14.68
C ARG A 81 -8.67 -22.90 16.18
N ARG A 82 -8.33 -21.72 16.70
CA ARG A 82 -8.39 -21.39 18.14
C ARG A 82 -9.77 -20.90 18.59
N GLY A 83 -10.72 -20.76 17.68
CA GLY A 83 -12.10 -20.38 17.95
C GLY A 83 -12.66 -19.34 16.99
N SER A 84 -13.90 -18.90 17.22
CA SER A 84 -14.57 -17.86 16.42
C SER A 84 -13.82 -16.54 16.45
N VAL A 85 -13.96 -15.77 15.38
CA VAL A 85 -13.41 -14.43 15.22
C VAL A 85 -14.56 -13.48 14.90
N ASP A 86 -14.68 -12.40 15.65
CA ASP A 86 -15.77 -11.43 15.51
C ASP A 86 -15.40 -10.30 14.52
N ALA A 87 -14.11 -9.93 14.44
CA ALA A 87 -13.63 -8.88 13.54
C ALA A 87 -12.16 -9.09 13.15
N ILE A 88 -11.80 -8.53 11.99
CA ILE A 88 -10.41 -8.49 11.48
C ILE A 88 -10.06 -7.03 11.24
N GLY A 89 -8.89 -6.60 11.73
CA GLY A 89 -8.28 -5.31 11.43
C GLY A 89 -6.97 -5.52 10.67
N ILE A 90 -6.64 -4.58 9.78
CA ILE A 90 -5.41 -4.61 8.97
C ILE A 90 -4.68 -3.30 9.18
N ASP A 91 -3.41 -3.38 9.55
CA ASP A 91 -2.47 -2.26 9.61
C ASP A 91 -1.25 -2.56 8.76
N THR A 92 -0.79 -1.57 7.99
CA THR A 92 0.38 -1.68 7.13
C THR A 92 1.13 -0.35 7.05
N TRP A 93 2.24 -0.34 6.29
CA TRP A 93 2.85 0.93 5.86
C TRP A 93 1.93 1.66 4.88
N ALA A 94 2.04 2.98 4.86
CA ALA A 94 1.27 3.86 3.99
C ALA A 94 1.92 4.04 2.59
N VAL A 95 1.34 4.88 1.78
CA VAL A 95 1.78 5.44 0.49
C VAL A 95 1.86 4.49 -0.70
N ASP A 96 2.11 3.20 -0.49
CA ASP A 96 2.18 2.22 -1.58
C ASP A 96 0.81 1.63 -1.89
N TYR A 97 0.61 1.25 -3.14
CA TYR A 97 -0.69 0.81 -3.65
C TYR A 97 -0.56 -0.29 -4.70
N GLY A 98 -1.59 -1.11 -4.80
CA GLY A 98 -1.80 -2.02 -5.92
C GLY A 98 -2.73 -1.42 -6.97
N LEU A 99 -2.47 -1.75 -8.23
CA LEU A 99 -3.29 -1.38 -9.37
C LEU A 99 -4.18 -2.55 -9.77
N LEU A 100 -5.47 -2.30 -9.94
CA LEU A 100 -6.45 -3.29 -10.37
C LEU A 100 -6.98 -2.95 -11.77
N ASP A 101 -7.18 -3.96 -12.59
CA ASP A 101 -7.81 -3.85 -13.90
C ASP A 101 -9.35 -3.71 -13.79
N GLU A 102 -10.04 -3.74 -14.93
CA GLU A 102 -11.50 -3.64 -15.03
C GLU A 102 -12.23 -4.83 -14.38
N ASP A 103 -11.59 -5.98 -14.28
CA ASP A 103 -12.10 -7.18 -13.62
C ASP A 103 -11.79 -7.21 -12.11
N GLY A 104 -11.12 -6.20 -11.57
CA GLY A 104 -10.67 -6.15 -10.17
C GLY A 104 -9.46 -7.03 -9.88
N ARG A 105 -8.69 -7.42 -10.90
CA ARG A 105 -7.48 -8.24 -10.75
C ARG A 105 -6.25 -7.36 -10.60
N LEU A 106 -5.33 -7.79 -9.75
CA LEU A 106 -4.07 -7.07 -9.54
C LEU A 106 -3.18 -7.11 -10.80
N ILE A 107 -2.73 -5.93 -11.21
CA ILE A 107 -1.81 -5.73 -12.33
C ILE A 107 -0.37 -5.70 -11.81
N GLY A 108 0.22 -6.87 -11.60
CA GLY A 108 1.58 -7.01 -11.09
C GLY A 108 1.75 -6.60 -9.62
N ASN A 109 2.95 -6.78 -9.11
CA ASN A 109 3.28 -6.42 -7.73
C ASN A 109 3.27 -4.89 -7.52
N PRO A 110 2.85 -4.41 -6.34
CA PRO A 110 2.98 -3.01 -5.95
C PRO A 110 4.45 -2.56 -5.95
N ALA A 111 4.73 -1.40 -6.54
CA ALA A 111 6.06 -0.81 -6.43
C ALA A 111 6.30 -0.31 -5.00
N SER A 112 7.54 -0.46 -4.54
CA SER A 112 7.91 0.04 -3.22
C SER A 112 8.27 1.53 -3.26
N TYR A 113 7.89 2.26 -2.23
CA TYR A 113 8.27 3.66 -2.00
C TYR A 113 9.81 3.88 -1.97
N ARG A 114 10.58 2.81 -1.81
CA ARG A 114 12.05 2.85 -1.84
C ARG A 114 12.62 2.91 -3.26
N SER A 115 11.78 2.81 -4.29
CA SER A 115 12.21 2.93 -5.68
C SER A 115 12.63 4.36 -6.02
N ALA A 116 13.70 4.51 -6.78
CA ALA A 116 14.20 5.80 -7.24
C ALA A 116 13.18 6.58 -8.10
N ARG A 117 12.17 5.91 -8.66
CA ARG A 117 11.09 6.53 -9.44
C ARG A 117 10.34 7.63 -8.68
N CYS A 118 10.24 7.51 -7.35
CA CYS A 118 9.54 8.48 -6.51
C CYS A 118 10.15 9.89 -6.63
N GLY A 119 11.48 9.98 -6.70
CA GLY A 119 12.18 11.27 -6.89
C GLY A 119 11.87 11.91 -8.24
N VAL A 120 11.71 11.12 -9.30
CA VAL A 120 11.33 11.61 -10.63
C VAL A 120 9.93 12.22 -10.60
N GLY A 121 8.95 11.52 -10.03
CA GLY A 121 7.59 12.04 -9.89
C GLY A 121 7.53 13.29 -9.00
N ALA A 122 8.29 13.32 -7.91
CA ALA A 122 8.36 14.50 -7.04
C ALA A 122 8.91 15.73 -7.77
N SER A 123 9.98 15.57 -8.57
CA SER A 123 10.52 16.66 -9.37
C SER A 123 9.51 17.20 -10.36
N GLU A 124 8.80 16.32 -11.09
CA GLU A 124 7.79 16.74 -12.07
C GLU A 124 6.63 17.51 -11.44
N VAL A 125 6.19 17.12 -10.24
CA VAL A 125 5.13 17.84 -9.53
C VAL A 125 5.63 19.20 -9.06
N LEU A 126 6.83 19.28 -8.46
CA LEU A 126 7.40 20.52 -7.94
C LEU A 126 7.77 21.53 -9.02
N ASP A 127 7.93 21.11 -10.27
CA ASP A 127 8.08 22.02 -11.42
C ASP A 127 6.77 22.77 -11.73
N ARG A 128 5.63 22.32 -11.23
CA ARG A 128 4.31 22.93 -11.46
C ARG A 128 3.70 23.57 -10.23
N TRP A 129 3.88 22.97 -9.07
CA TRP A 129 3.31 23.40 -7.80
C TRP A 129 4.38 23.44 -6.73
N ASP A 130 4.50 24.51 -5.99
CA ASP A 130 5.42 24.58 -4.87
C ASP A 130 4.91 23.81 -3.65
N SER A 131 5.83 23.51 -2.73
CA SER A 131 5.52 22.74 -1.52
C SER A 131 4.50 23.42 -0.60
N SER A 132 4.42 24.78 -0.61
CA SER A 132 3.48 25.52 0.23
C SER A 132 2.07 25.39 -0.31
N TRP A 133 1.92 25.42 -1.64
CA TRP A 133 0.65 25.18 -2.31
C TRP A 133 0.14 23.76 -2.01
N LEU A 134 0.99 22.76 -2.20
CA LEU A 134 0.65 21.36 -1.89
C LEU A 134 0.24 21.17 -0.43
N TYR A 135 1.02 21.78 0.50
CA TYR A 135 0.68 21.70 1.93
C TYR A 135 -0.66 22.37 2.24
N GLY A 136 -0.95 23.52 1.61
CA GLY A 136 -2.22 24.22 1.78
C GLY A 136 -3.44 23.38 1.36
N HIS A 137 -3.29 22.47 0.40
CA HIS A 137 -4.34 21.61 -0.10
C HIS A 137 -4.47 20.30 0.69
N ASN A 138 -3.37 19.58 0.83
CA ASN A 138 -3.39 18.23 1.41
C ASN A 138 -2.96 18.14 2.88
N GLY A 139 -2.38 19.20 3.44
CA GLY A 139 -1.95 19.24 4.83
C GLY A 139 -0.74 18.37 5.16
N LEU A 140 -0.05 17.80 4.16
CA LEU A 140 1.04 16.86 4.37
C LEU A 140 2.41 17.51 4.28
N GLN A 141 3.31 17.08 5.16
CA GLN A 141 4.72 17.32 4.97
C GLN A 141 5.20 16.70 3.66
N PHE A 142 5.98 17.44 2.89
CA PHE A 142 6.61 16.92 1.68
C PHE A 142 7.48 15.71 1.99
N GLN A 143 7.18 14.62 1.32
CA GLN A 143 7.99 13.41 1.28
C GLN A 143 7.99 12.89 -0.16
N PRO A 144 9.15 12.70 -0.82
CA PRO A 144 9.22 12.38 -2.24
C PRO A 144 8.57 11.03 -2.60
N PHE A 145 8.24 10.22 -1.61
CA PHE A 145 7.61 8.92 -1.77
C PHE A 145 6.09 8.92 -1.55
N ASN A 146 5.44 10.07 -1.26
CA ASN A 146 3.98 10.12 -1.15
C ASN A 146 3.32 9.62 -2.43
N THR A 147 2.14 9.05 -2.30
CA THR A 147 1.39 8.39 -3.39
C THR A 147 1.23 9.28 -4.61
N LEU A 148 0.94 10.57 -4.40
CA LEU A 148 0.87 11.58 -5.48
C LEU A 148 2.08 11.49 -6.42
N PHE A 149 3.28 11.52 -5.87
CA PHE A 149 4.51 11.50 -6.67
C PHE A 149 4.74 10.15 -7.34
N GLN A 150 4.39 9.07 -6.67
CA GLN A 150 4.42 7.73 -7.25
C GLN A 150 3.46 7.60 -8.43
N ARG A 151 2.23 8.16 -8.30
CA ARG A 151 1.23 8.16 -9.38
C ARG A 151 1.69 8.97 -10.59
N VAL A 152 2.37 10.09 -10.36
CA VAL A 152 2.97 10.87 -11.46
C VAL A 152 4.08 10.08 -12.14
N ALA A 153 4.93 9.39 -11.40
CA ALA A 153 5.97 8.53 -11.95
C ALA A 153 5.43 7.33 -12.76
N ASP A 154 4.20 6.88 -12.47
CA ASP A 154 3.54 5.80 -13.22
C ASP A 154 2.98 6.25 -14.58
N ARG A 155 2.90 7.55 -14.85
CA ARG A 155 2.36 8.05 -16.12
C ARG A 155 3.15 7.50 -17.32
N GLY A 156 2.40 6.99 -18.31
CA GLY A 156 2.99 6.36 -19.50
C GLY A 156 3.51 4.94 -19.29
N GLU A 157 3.38 4.38 -18.10
CA GLU A 157 3.59 2.94 -17.90
C GLU A 157 2.32 2.17 -18.28
N ARG A 158 2.48 1.12 -19.08
CA ARG A 158 1.34 0.29 -19.55
C ARG A 158 0.46 -0.24 -18.43
N ARG A 159 1.06 -0.54 -17.27
CA ARG A 159 0.29 -0.99 -16.10
C ARG A 159 -0.66 0.08 -15.56
N ALA A 160 -0.24 1.35 -15.61
CA ALA A 160 -1.08 2.47 -15.19
C ALA A 160 -2.21 2.73 -16.20
N ASP A 161 -1.95 2.56 -17.50
CA ASP A 161 -2.95 2.73 -18.56
C ASP A 161 -4.05 1.65 -18.50
N CYS A 162 -3.70 0.44 -18.08
CA CYS A 162 -4.65 -0.66 -17.90
C CYS A 162 -5.42 -0.61 -16.57
N ALA A 163 -4.96 0.20 -15.62
CA ALA A 163 -5.56 0.27 -14.30
C ALA A 163 -6.90 1.02 -14.31
N ARG A 164 -7.86 0.53 -13.54
CA ARG A 164 -9.14 1.18 -13.26
C ARG A 164 -9.25 1.63 -11.82
N THR A 165 -8.60 0.92 -10.90
CA THR A 165 -8.63 1.22 -9.47
C THR A 165 -7.22 1.13 -8.90
N ALA A 166 -6.90 2.05 -7.99
CA ALA A 166 -5.71 1.97 -7.15
C ALA A 166 -6.18 1.83 -5.69
N LEU A 167 -5.67 0.83 -4.99
CA LEU A 167 -5.94 0.63 -3.57
C LEU A 167 -4.63 0.65 -2.79
N LEU A 168 -4.57 1.41 -1.70
CA LEU A 168 -3.45 1.32 -0.76
C LEU A 168 -3.32 -0.10 -0.22
N ILE A 169 -2.14 -0.48 0.26
CA ILE A 169 -1.87 -1.87 0.62
C ILE A 169 -2.90 -2.45 1.60
N PRO A 170 -3.29 -1.79 2.71
CA PRO A 170 -4.31 -2.36 3.61
C PRO A 170 -5.68 -2.45 2.94
N ASP A 171 -6.04 -1.48 2.08
CA ASP A 171 -7.30 -1.48 1.35
C ASP A 171 -7.35 -2.60 0.30
N LEU A 172 -6.24 -2.88 -0.39
CA LEU A 172 -6.10 -4.01 -1.30
C LEU A 172 -6.30 -5.35 -0.59
N LEU A 173 -5.69 -5.51 0.58
CA LEU A 173 -5.83 -6.73 1.37
C LEU A 173 -7.25 -6.88 1.95
N ALA A 174 -7.86 -5.78 2.37
CA ALA A 174 -9.26 -5.74 2.78
C ALA A 174 -10.20 -6.10 1.62
N TYR A 175 -9.94 -5.57 0.42
CA TYR A 175 -10.66 -5.93 -0.79
C TYR A 175 -10.59 -7.45 -1.06
N TRP A 176 -9.42 -8.05 -0.94
CA TRP A 176 -9.27 -9.50 -1.14
C TRP A 176 -9.98 -10.36 -0.09
N LEU A 177 -10.23 -9.82 1.11
CA LEU A 177 -11.00 -10.50 2.16
C LEU A 177 -12.51 -10.34 1.99
N THR A 178 -12.97 -9.18 1.48
CA THR A 178 -14.38 -8.78 1.52
C THR A 178 -15.05 -8.71 0.15
N GLY A 179 -14.27 -8.54 -0.92
CA GLY A 179 -14.76 -8.22 -2.26
C GLY A 179 -15.16 -6.75 -2.45
N GLU A 180 -15.02 -5.89 -1.41
CA GLU A 180 -15.38 -4.48 -1.48
C GLU A 180 -14.15 -3.59 -1.64
N ALA A 181 -14.04 -2.88 -2.78
CA ALA A 181 -12.98 -1.90 -3.02
C ALA A 181 -13.36 -0.56 -2.37
N ARG A 182 -12.69 -0.24 -1.27
CA ARG A 182 -12.88 1.01 -0.53
C ARG A 182 -11.53 1.54 -0.06
N SER A 183 -11.42 2.85 0.09
CA SER A 183 -10.26 3.50 0.70
C SER A 183 -10.59 3.96 2.12
N GLU A 184 -9.75 3.60 3.08
CA GLU A 184 -9.87 4.07 4.45
C GLU A 184 -9.32 5.51 4.55
N LEU A 185 -10.09 6.41 5.17
CA LEU A 185 -9.81 7.85 5.12
C LEU A 185 -8.47 8.24 5.76
N THR A 186 -8.11 7.65 6.90
CA THR A 186 -6.86 8.02 7.59
C THR A 186 -5.64 7.59 6.80
N ASN A 187 -5.72 6.46 6.09
CA ASN A 187 -4.65 6.03 5.18
C ASN A 187 -4.70 6.82 3.87
N ALA A 188 -5.88 7.06 3.28
CA ALA A 188 -6.04 7.88 2.09
C ALA A 188 -5.47 9.30 2.28
N SER A 189 -5.60 9.88 3.48
CA SER A 189 -5.05 11.20 3.80
C SER A 189 -3.52 11.27 3.65
N THR A 190 -2.80 10.13 3.72
CA THR A 190 -1.34 10.08 3.54
C THR A 190 -0.89 10.15 2.09
N THR A 191 -1.82 10.07 1.15
CA THR A 191 -1.52 9.97 -0.29
C THR A 191 -1.04 11.28 -0.91
N GLY A 192 -1.43 12.41 -0.34
CA GLY A 192 -1.30 13.73 -0.96
C GLY A 192 -2.38 14.03 -2.01
N LEU A 193 -3.39 13.17 -2.13
CA LEU A 193 -4.50 13.27 -3.09
C LEU A 193 -5.85 13.59 -2.42
N VAL A 194 -5.86 13.76 -1.12
CA VAL A 194 -7.05 14.12 -0.34
C VAL A 194 -6.96 15.58 0.08
N ASN A 195 -8.02 16.34 -0.16
CA ASN A 195 -8.16 17.70 0.33
C ASN A 195 -8.35 17.68 1.85
N ALA A 196 -7.45 18.34 2.59
CA ALA A 196 -7.45 18.32 4.06
C ALA A 196 -8.68 18.99 4.68
N THR A 197 -9.26 19.98 3.98
CA THR A 197 -10.45 20.72 4.46
C THR A 197 -11.73 19.96 4.17
N GLU A 198 -11.88 19.48 2.94
CA GLU A 198 -13.07 18.77 2.47
C GLU A 198 -13.11 17.31 2.94
N ARG A 199 -11.96 16.74 3.26
CA ARG A 199 -11.78 15.34 3.66
C ARG A 199 -12.29 14.35 2.61
N ASP A 200 -12.10 14.70 1.35
CA ASP A 200 -12.43 13.90 0.19
C ASP A 200 -11.31 13.99 -0.84
N TRP A 201 -11.38 13.15 -1.87
CA TRP A 201 -10.42 13.20 -2.97
C TRP A 201 -10.42 14.57 -3.64
N ASP A 202 -9.22 15.11 -3.84
CA ASP A 202 -9.03 16.41 -4.49
C ASP A 202 -9.15 16.23 -6.02
N PRO A 203 -10.07 16.92 -6.69
CA PRO A 203 -10.20 16.82 -8.14
C PRO A 203 -9.17 17.65 -8.92
N GLU A 204 -8.43 18.57 -8.27
CA GLU A 204 -7.43 19.46 -8.88
C GLU A 204 -6.04 18.81 -8.89
#